data_7f562afb1747852ea6f54f40eb8610eb
#
_entry.id   7f562afb1747852ea6f54f40eb8610eb
#
_cell.length_a   1.000
_cell.length_b   1.000
_cell.length_c   1.000
_cell.angle_alpha   90.00
_cell.angle_beta   90.00
_cell.angle_gamma   90.00
#
_symmetry.space_group_name_H-M   'P 1'
#
loop_
_entity.id
_entity.type
_entity.pdbx_description
1 polymer ?
#
loop_
_entity_poly.entity_id
_entity_poly.type
_entity_poly.pdbx_seq_one_letter_code
_entity_poly.pdbx_strand_id
1 'polypeptide(L)'
;SLFLTVPAAIALMAIPVPIIRTVLEHGAFTAADTLAVAPTVLAFATALPAFAMTKVFQPGFYAREDTRTPMRFAVISVAINIAASLLLSRWFGHVGIAAATSIAAWANAILLATALTRRGHYRLDDRLKARLPKILLCAVAMGLLLLLGLWFLEGNFTESASFSSAAWGLLVLIAGGGASYFALAHFSGAMSLAEMRAVTKR
;
A
#
# COMPACT_ATOMS: atom_id res chain seq x y z
N SER A 1 -1.27 9.09 8.20
CA SER A 1 -1.47 7.73 7.66
C SER A 1 -0.91 7.58 6.25
N LEU A 2 -1.32 8.41 5.25
CA LEU A 2 -0.87 8.30 3.85
C LEU A 2 0.65 8.39 3.68
N PHE A 3 1.33 9.15 4.52
CA PHE A 3 2.79 9.28 4.50
C PHE A 3 3.55 7.95 4.64
N LEU A 4 2.99 6.98 5.35
CA LEU A 4 3.59 5.65 5.52
C LEU A 4 2.97 4.59 4.59
N THR A 5 1.65 4.69 4.33
CA THR A 5 0.97 3.66 3.53
C THR A 5 1.25 3.78 2.04
N VAL A 6 1.47 4.99 1.52
CA VAL A 6 1.80 5.18 0.10
C VAL A 6 3.18 4.59 -0.25
N PRO A 7 4.27 4.90 0.47
CA PRO A 7 5.56 4.26 0.17
C PRO A 7 5.54 2.76 0.42
N ALA A 8 4.83 2.27 1.46
CA ALA A 8 4.68 0.84 1.69
C ALA A 8 3.97 0.13 0.53
N ALA A 9 2.90 0.74 -0.02
CA ALA A 9 2.22 0.22 -1.20
C ALA A 9 3.15 0.17 -2.42
N ILE A 10 3.91 1.24 -2.67
CA ILE A 10 4.84 1.30 -3.79
C ILE A 10 6.00 0.29 -3.61
N ALA A 11 6.51 0.11 -2.40
CA ALA A 11 7.53 -0.90 -2.13
C ALA A 11 7.01 -2.32 -2.43
N LEU A 12 5.79 -2.65 -1.96
CA LEU A 12 5.15 -3.94 -2.25
C LEU A 12 4.88 -4.15 -3.75
N MET A 13 4.61 -3.08 -4.49
CA MET A 13 4.43 -3.15 -5.94
C MET A 13 5.77 -3.26 -6.69
N ALA A 14 6.84 -2.65 -6.17
CA ALA A 14 8.14 -2.65 -6.81
C ALA A 14 8.89 -3.98 -6.66
N ILE A 15 8.83 -4.60 -5.48
CA ILE A 15 9.61 -5.80 -5.15
C ILE A 15 8.73 -6.96 -4.59
N PRO A 16 7.60 -7.33 -5.23
CA PRO A 16 6.73 -8.38 -4.69
C PRO A 16 7.41 -9.75 -4.68
N VAL A 17 8.13 -10.09 -5.74
CA VAL A 17 8.82 -11.40 -5.88
C VAL A 17 9.88 -11.61 -4.79
N PRO A 18 10.83 -10.71 -4.56
CA PRO A 18 11.79 -10.83 -3.46
C PRO A 18 11.14 -11.00 -2.09
N ILE A 19 10.06 -10.26 -1.83
CA ILE A 19 9.34 -10.34 -0.55
C ILE A 19 8.71 -11.73 -0.39
N ILE A 20 7.97 -12.20 -1.39
CA ILE A 20 7.27 -13.49 -1.32
C ILE A 20 8.29 -14.63 -1.24
N ARG A 21 9.32 -14.60 -2.08
CA ARG A 21 10.41 -15.59 -2.08
C ARG A 21 11.04 -15.72 -0.70
N THR A 22 11.46 -14.61 -0.11
CA THR A 22 12.14 -14.63 1.19
C THR A 22 11.21 -15.06 2.32
N VAL A 23 9.92 -14.70 2.27
CA VAL A 23 8.99 -14.93 3.39
C VAL A 23 8.25 -16.26 3.27
N LEU A 24 7.89 -16.68 2.06
CA LEU A 24 6.98 -17.81 1.84
C LEU A 24 7.61 -19.00 1.11
N GLU A 25 8.71 -18.81 0.35
CA GLU A 25 9.31 -19.89 -0.45
C GLU A 25 10.09 -20.86 0.44
N HIS A 26 9.34 -21.67 1.21
CA HIS A 26 9.87 -22.68 2.12
C HIS A 26 8.99 -23.94 2.10
N GLY A 27 9.61 -25.10 2.29
CA GLY A 27 8.89 -26.37 2.37
C GLY A 27 8.16 -26.73 1.08
N ALA A 28 6.84 -26.75 1.10
CA ALA A 28 6.01 -27.09 -0.06
C ALA A 28 5.76 -25.91 -1.03
N PHE A 29 6.09 -24.68 -0.63
CA PHE A 29 5.88 -23.48 -1.45
C PHE A 29 7.07 -23.28 -2.40
N THR A 30 6.80 -23.33 -3.69
CA THR A 30 7.81 -23.36 -4.76
C THR A 30 8.02 -21.98 -5.41
N ALA A 31 9.07 -21.86 -6.23
CA ALA A 31 9.30 -20.67 -7.05
C ALA A 31 8.15 -20.40 -8.04
N ALA A 32 7.48 -21.45 -8.53
CA ALA A 32 6.30 -21.32 -9.38
C ALA A 32 5.14 -20.67 -8.61
N ASP A 33 4.95 -21.03 -7.35
CA ASP A 33 3.93 -20.43 -6.48
C ASP A 33 4.27 -18.97 -6.17
N THR A 34 5.56 -18.64 -5.99
CA THR A 34 6.03 -17.26 -5.83
C THR A 34 5.61 -16.39 -7.02
N LEU A 35 5.83 -16.86 -8.23
CA LEU A 35 5.46 -16.12 -9.46
C LEU A 35 3.94 -16.03 -9.64
N ALA A 36 3.19 -17.03 -9.21
CA ALA A 36 1.73 -17.00 -9.25
C ALA A 36 1.13 -16.02 -8.23
N VAL A 37 1.73 -15.90 -7.03
CA VAL A 37 1.23 -15.05 -5.95
C VAL A 37 1.66 -13.58 -6.10
N ALA A 38 2.81 -13.29 -6.71
CA ALA A 38 3.34 -11.93 -6.84
C ALA A 38 2.35 -10.93 -7.47
N PRO A 39 1.62 -11.23 -8.56
CA PRO A 39 0.61 -10.34 -9.11
C PRO A 39 -0.55 -10.07 -8.14
N THR A 40 -0.88 -11.04 -7.28
CA THR A 40 -1.92 -10.89 -6.25
C THR A 40 -1.51 -9.89 -5.19
N VAL A 41 -0.26 -9.97 -4.72
CA VAL A 41 0.30 -8.99 -3.76
C VAL A 41 0.34 -7.59 -4.37
N LEU A 42 0.73 -7.48 -5.64
CA LEU A 42 0.72 -6.21 -6.38
C LEU A 42 -0.69 -5.62 -6.42
N ALA A 43 -1.70 -6.44 -6.73
CA ALA A 43 -3.10 -6.00 -6.76
C ALA A 43 -3.57 -5.52 -5.37
N PHE A 44 -3.28 -6.25 -4.29
CA PHE A 44 -3.61 -5.85 -2.92
C PHE A 44 -2.85 -4.60 -2.46
N ALA A 45 -1.60 -4.42 -2.87
CA ALA A 45 -0.81 -3.26 -2.49
C ALA A 45 -1.49 -1.94 -2.89
N THR A 46 -2.22 -1.93 -4.01
CA THR A 46 -2.97 -0.75 -4.46
C THR A 46 -4.11 -0.36 -3.51
N ALA A 47 -4.61 -1.28 -2.68
CA ALA A 47 -5.66 -1.01 -1.70
C ALA A 47 -5.17 -0.37 -0.40
N LEU A 48 -3.87 -0.46 -0.08
CA LEU A 48 -3.33 0.01 1.20
C LEU A 48 -3.63 1.49 1.49
N PRO A 49 -3.44 2.43 0.54
CA PRO A 49 -3.82 3.82 0.76
C PRO A 49 -5.32 3.99 1.02
N ALA A 50 -6.18 3.23 0.32
CA ALA A 50 -7.62 3.29 0.51
C ALA A 50 -8.05 2.80 1.89
N PHE A 51 -7.46 1.71 2.39
CA PHE A 51 -7.70 1.25 3.76
C PHE A 51 -7.25 2.27 4.81
N ALA A 52 -6.11 2.92 4.60
CA ALA A 52 -5.65 3.98 5.49
C ALA A 52 -6.59 5.18 5.48
N MET A 53 -7.08 5.60 4.31
CA MET A 53 -8.06 6.68 4.18
C MET A 53 -9.38 6.34 4.88
N THR A 54 -9.86 5.11 4.72
CA THR A 54 -11.07 4.63 5.41
C THR A 54 -10.95 4.77 6.92
N LYS A 55 -9.81 4.36 7.51
CA LYS A 55 -9.53 4.50 8.95
C LYS A 55 -9.47 5.96 9.43
N VAL A 56 -9.10 6.88 8.54
CA VAL A 56 -9.07 8.32 8.85
C VAL A 56 -10.47 8.94 8.77
N PHE A 57 -11.30 8.50 7.82
CA PHE A 57 -12.63 9.10 7.62
C PHE A 57 -13.70 8.56 8.56
N GLN A 58 -13.65 7.28 8.94
CA GLN A 58 -14.65 6.66 9.82
C GLN A 58 -14.84 7.39 11.15
N PRO A 59 -13.79 7.79 11.90
CA PRO A 59 -13.97 8.54 13.15
C PRO A 59 -14.71 9.86 12.97
N GLY A 60 -14.65 10.48 11.78
CA GLY A 60 -15.40 11.69 11.47
C GLY A 60 -16.93 11.51 11.49
N PHE A 61 -17.41 10.30 11.23
CA PHE A 61 -18.83 9.94 11.37
C PHE A 61 -19.15 9.54 12.80
N TYR A 62 -18.32 8.73 13.45
CA TYR A 62 -18.55 8.23 14.81
C TYR A 62 -18.59 9.36 15.85
N ALA A 63 -17.73 10.38 15.69
CA ALA A 63 -17.76 11.57 16.55
C ALA A 63 -19.08 12.37 16.47
N ARG A 64 -19.95 12.03 15.49
CA ARG A 64 -21.29 12.63 15.29
C ARG A 64 -22.41 11.63 15.48
N GLU A 65 -22.11 10.51 16.14
CA GLU A 65 -23.05 9.41 16.40
C GLU A 65 -23.68 8.80 15.12
N ASP A 66 -23.12 9.10 13.93
CA ASP A 66 -23.57 8.54 12.65
C ASP A 66 -22.81 7.24 12.35
N THR A 67 -23.30 6.14 12.88
CA THR A 67 -22.80 4.79 12.55
C THR A 67 -23.46 4.21 11.31
N ARG A 68 -24.63 4.74 10.92
CA ARG A 68 -25.42 4.20 9.80
C ARG A 68 -24.78 4.47 8.44
N THR A 69 -24.21 5.65 8.26
CA THR A 69 -23.60 6.03 6.97
C THR A 69 -22.37 5.17 6.65
N PRO A 70 -21.35 5.01 7.53
CA PRO A 70 -20.23 4.10 7.26
C PRO A 70 -20.67 2.65 7.05
N MET A 71 -21.66 2.17 7.82
CA MET A 71 -22.20 0.81 7.64
C MET A 71 -22.83 0.62 6.26
N ARG A 72 -23.64 1.57 5.77
CA ARG A 72 -24.21 1.51 4.41
C ARG A 72 -23.13 1.48 3.34
N PHE A 73 -22.09 2.30 3.46
CA PHE A 73 -20.99 2.31 2.50
C PHE A 73 -20.15 1.04 2.55
N ALA A 74 -19.99 0.44 3.74
CA ALA A 74 -19.34 -0.86 3.87
C ALA A 74 -20.15 -1.96 3.14
N VAL A 75 -21.49 -1.99 3.30
CA VAL A 75 -22.36 -2.94 2.58
C VAL A 75 -22.27 -2.74 1.06
N ILE A 76 -22.30 -1.50 0.58
CA ILE A 76 -22.12 -1.19 -0.86
C ILE A 76 -20.76 -1.69 -1.34
N SER A 77 -19.73 -1.45 -0.56
CA SER A 77 -18.36 -1.88 -0.88
C SER A 77 -18.23 -3.41 -0.95
N VAL A 78 -18.90 -4.13 -0.05
CA VAL A 78 -18.98 -5.60 -0.08
C VAL A 78 -19.71 -6.08 -1.34
N ALA A 79 -20.83 -5.45 -1.71
CA ALA A 79 -21.54 -5.78 -2.93
C ALA A 79 -20.67 -5.56 -4.18
N ILE A 80 -19.92 -4.44 -4.24
CA ILE A 80 -18.96 -4.16 -5.31
C ILE A 80 -17.87 -5.23 -5.34
N ASN A 81 -17.33 -5.62 -4.17
CA ASN A 81 -16.31 -6.67 -4.08
C ASN A 81 -16.81 -7.99 -4.65
N ILE A 82 -18.01 -8.44 -4.23
CA ILE A 82 -18.59 -9.69 -4.71
C ILE A 82 -18.79 -9.64 -6.23
N ALA A 83 -19.43 -8.60 -6.75
CA ALA A 83 -19.68 -8.46 -8.18
C ALA A 83 -18.38 -8.41 -9.00
N ALA A 84 -17.41 -7.60 -8.55
CA ALA A 84 -16.11 -7.49 -9.21
C ALA A 84 -15.30 -8.80 -9.10
N SER A 85 -15.35 -9.50 -7.97
CA SER A 85 -14.67 -10.79 -7.79
C SER A 85 -15.22 -11.85 -8.74
N LEU A 86 -16.55 -11.97 -8.86
CA LEU A 86 -17.19 -12.90 -9.78
C LEU A 86 -16.87 -12.59 -11.26
N LEU A 87 -16.73 -11.32 -11.60
CA LEU A 87 -16.41 -10.91 -12.96
C LEU A 87 -14.92 -11.13 -13.25
N LEU A 88 -14.04 -10.60 -12.41
CA LEU A 88 -12.58 -10.58 -12.64
C LEU A 88 -11.94 -11.96 -12.42
N SER A 89 -12.50 -12.80 -11.54
CA SER A 89 -11.96 -14.15 -11.31
C SER A 89 -12.04 -15.05 -12.55
N ARG A 90 -13.02 -14.80 -13.44
CA ARG A 90 -13.16 -15.56 -14.71
C ARG A 90 -11.97 -15.31 -15.67
N TRP A 91 -11.36 -14.12 -15.60
CA TRP A 91 -10.30 -13.71 -16.53
C TRP A 91 -8.92 -13.79 -15.88
N PHE A 92 -8.82 -13.49 -14.60
CA PHE A 92 -7.57 -13.32 -13.88
C PHE A 92 -7.41 -14.27 -12.68
N GLY A 93 -8.35 -15.21 -12.47
CA GLY A 93 -8.30 -16.14 -11.34
C GLY A 93 -8.21 -15.41 -10.00
N HIS A 94 -7.26 -15.85 -9.16
CA HIS A 94 -7.03 -15.28 -7.82
C HIS A 94 -6.56 -13.81 -7.84
N VAL A 95 -5.84 -13.39 -8.86
CA VAL A 95 -5.43 -11.98 -9.04
C VAL A 95 -6.65 -11.08 -9.23
N GLY A 96 -7.68 -11.58 -9.94
CA GLY A 96 -8.94 -10.88 -10.14
C GLY A 96 -9.69 -10.62 -8.83
N ILE A 97 -9.65 -11.57 -7.88
CA ILE A 97 -10.26 -11.41 -6.55
C ILE A 97 -9.52 -10.32 -5.75
N ALA A 98 -8.19 -10.31 -5.81
CA ALA A 98 -7.38 -9.29 -5.16
C ALA A 98 -7.64 -7.89 -5.74
N ALA A 99 -7.73 -7.78 -7.06
CA ALA A 99 -8.06 -6.53 -7.75
C ALA A 99 -9.48 -6.04 -7.37
N ALA A 100 -10.45 -6.94 -7.29
CA ALA A 100 -11.82 -6.63 -6.84
C ALA A 100 -11.84 -6.05 -5.43
N THR A 101 -11.04 -6.63 -4.52
CA THR A 101 -10.89 -6.11 -3.15
C THR A 101 -10.30 -4.69 -3.14
N SER A 102 -9.34 -4.42 -4.00
CA SER A 102 -8.76 -3.08 -4.14
C SER A 102 -9.77 -2.08 -4.68
N ILE A 103 -10.54 -2.45 -5.70
CA ILE A 103 -11.62 -1.61 -6.24
C ILE A 103 -12.66 -1.30 -5.16
N ALA A 104 -13.08 -2.29 -4.39
CA ALA A 104 -14.04 -2.12 -3.31
C ALA A 104 -13.50 -1.22 -2.17
N ALA A 105 -12.22 -1.36 -1.81
CA ALA A 105 -11.57 -0.51 -0.82
C ALA A 105 -11.54 0.96 -1.26
N TRP A 106 -11.19 1.23 -2.52
CA TRP A 106 -11.22 2.58 -3.08
C TRP A 106 -12.65 3.14 -3.17
N ALA A 107 -13.63 2.33 -3.60
CA ALA A 107 -15.03 2.73 -3.59
C ALA A 107 -15.49 3.16 -2.19
N ASN A 108 -15.19 2.37 -1.16
CA ASN A 108 -15.51 2.71 0.23
C ASN A 108 -14.84 4.02 0.68
N ALA A 109 -13.55 4.19 0.43
CA ALA A 109 -12.81 5.39 0.80
C ALA A 109 -13.38 6.64 0.11
N ILE A 110 -13.70 6.54 -1.19
CA ILE A 110 -14.28 7.63 -1.97
C ILE A 110 -15.68 7.97 -1.46
N LEU A 111 -16.53 6.98 -1.17
CA LEU A 111 -17.88 7.21 -0.62
C LEU A 111 -17.82 7.93 0.72
N LEU A 112 -16.93 7.51 1.63
CA LEU A 112 -16.74 8.17 2.91
C LEU A 112 -16.23 9.61 2.75
N ALA A 113 -15.21 9.82 1.89
CA ALA A 113 -14.64 11.14 1.63
C ALA A 113 -15.70 12.09 1.05
N THR A 114 -16.45 11.64 0.04
CA THR A 114 -17.47 12.47 -0.61
C THR A 114 -18.62 12.81 0.34
N ALA A 115 -19.05 11.87 1.18
CA ALA A 115 -20.10 12.14 2.16
C ALA A 115 -19.67 13.17 3.22
N LEU A 116 -18.43 13.07 3.74
CA LEU A 116 -17.89 14.05 4.68
C LEU A 116 -17.74 15.44 4.05
N THR A 117 -17.27 15.50 2.80
CA THR A 117 -17.09 16.75 2.07
C THR A 117 -18.44 17.42 1.78
N ARG A 118 -19.44 16.65 1.29
CA ARG A 118 -20.79 17.18 1.00
C ARG A 118 -21.51 17.72 2.25
N ARG A 119 -21.23 17.13 3.40
CA ARG A 119 -21.79 17.59 4.69
C ARG A 119 -21.02 18.78 5.28
N GLY A 120 -19.99 19.28 4.62
CA GLY A 120 -19.14 20.37 5.12
C GLY A 120 -18.24 19.98 6.31
N HIS A 121 -18.17 18.68 6.63
CA HIS A 121 -17.43 18.18 7.79
C HIS A 121 -15.97 17.88 7.49
N TYR A 122 -15.57 17.88 6.23
CA TYR A 122 -14.21 17.68 5.78
C TYR A 122 -13.86 18.68 4.69
N ARG A 123 -12.80 19.44 4.93
CA ARG A 123 -12.15 20.26 3.91
C ARG A 123 -10.72 19.76 3.76
N LEU A 124 -10.31 19.53 2.55
CA LEU A 124 -8.89 19.26 2.26
C LEU A 124 -8.10 20.48 2.68
N ASP A 125 -7.26 20.33 3.70
CA ASP A 125 -6.33 21.34 4.13
C ASP A 125 -5.35 21.65 2.96
N ASP A 126 -5.07 22.92 2.73
CA ASP A 126 -4.16 23.35 1.67
C ASP A 126 -2.74 22.81 1.88
N ARG A 127 -2.37 22.55 3.14
CA ARG A 127 -1.13 21.85 3.49
C ARG A 127 -1.13 20.40 2.95
N LEU A 128 -2.26 19.69 3.05
CA LEU A 128 -2.39 18.32 2.55
C LEU A 128 -2.34 18.30 1.03
N LYS A 129 -3.01 19.22 0.35
CA LYS A 129 -2.95 19.37 -1.12
C LYS A 129 -1.54 19.61 -1.63
N ALA A 130 -0.75 20.45 -0.92
CA ALA A 130 0.63 20.75 -1.28
C ALA A 130 1.60 19.58 -0.95
N ARG A 131 1.31 18.78 0.08
CA ARG A 131 2.16 17.66 0.52
C ARG A 131 1.91 16.35 -0.23
N LEU A 132 0.68 16.09 -0.67
CA LEU A 132 0.31 14.87 -1.39
C LEU A 132 1.18 14.60 -2.63
N PRO A 133 1.38 15.56 -3.57
CA PRO A 133 2.22 15.32 -4.74
C PRO A 133 3.68 15.07 -4.37
N LYS A 134 4.18 15.72 -3.31
CA LYS A 134 5.55 15.48 -2.81
C LYS A 134 5.71 14.07 -2.24
N ILE A 135 4.73 13.60 -1.45
CA ILE A 135 4.71 12.24 -0.92
C ILE A 135 4.70 11.22 -2.05
N LEU A 136 3.87 11.43 -3.07
CA LEU A 136 3.82 10.55 -4.25
C LEU A 136 5.14 10.53 -5.01
N LEU A 137 5.73 11.69 -5.28
CA LEU A 137 7.02 11.79 -5.97
C LEU A 137 8.15 11.10 -5.18
N CYS A 138 8.23 11.33 -3.87
CA CYS A 138 9.22 10.66 -3.02
C CYS A 138 9.02 9.15 -2.99
N ALA A 139 7.77 8.69 -2.95
CA ALA A 139 7.45 7.27 -2.92
C ALA A 139 7.74 6.60 -4.28
N VAL A 140 7.45 7.26 -5.40
CA VAL A 140 7.82 6.77 -6.75
C VAL A 140 9.33 6.74 -6.91
N ALA A 141 10.05 7.79 -6.50
CA ALA A 141 11.51 7.81 -6.52
C ALA A 141 12.11 6.67 -5.68
N MET A 142 11.57 6.42 -4.49
CA MET A 142 11.93 5.27 -3.66
C MET A 142 11.67 3.95 -4.42
N GLY A 143 10.52 3.81 -5.07
CA GLY A 143 10.19 2.61 -5.86
C GLY A 143 11.19 2.36 -6.98
N LEU A 144 11.62 3.41 -7.69
CA LEU A 144 12.66 3.31 -8.72
C LEU A 144 14.02 2.92 -8.12
N LEU A 145 14.38 3.45 -6.96
CA LEU A 145 15.59 3.06 -6.25
C LEU A 145 15.55 1.60 -5.77
N LEU A 146 14.37 1.12 -5.35
CA LEU A 146 14.17 -0.29 -5.00
C LEU A 146 14.35 -1.21 -6.23
N LEU A 147 13.82 -0.84 -7.38
CA LEU A 147 14.00 -1.59 -8.63
C LEU A 147 15.47 -1.59 -9.05
N LEU A 148 16.16 -0.47 -8.94
CA LEU A 148 17.60 -0.37 -9.21
C LEU A 148 18.39 -1.23 -8.22
N GLY A 149 18.09 -1.16 -6.93
CA GLY A 149 18.72 -1.98 -5.90
C GLY A 149 18.46 -3.47 -6.11
N LEU A 150 17.27 -3.85 -6.59
CA LEU A 150 16.95 -5.22 -6.95
C LEU A 150 17.82 -5.71 -8.10
N TRP A 151 18.05 -4.88 -9.11
CA TRP A 151 18.94 -5.22 -10.24
C TRP A 151 20.37 -5.51 -9.76
N PHE A 152 20.91 -4.73 -8.84
CA PHE A 152 22.24 -4.98 -8.26
C PHE A 152 22.29 -6.22 -7.35
N LEU A 153 21.18 -6.57 -6.70
CA LEU A 153 21.07 -7.67 -5.75
C LEU A 153 20.41 -8.92 -6.36
N GLU A 154 20.24 -8.97 -7.68
CA GLU A 154 19.52 -10.06 -8.37
C GLU A 154 20.09 -11.44 -8.01
N GLY A 155 21.42 -11.56 -7.88
CA GLY A 155 22.08 -12.79 -7.46
C GLY A 155 21.64 -13.35 -6.10
N ASN A 156 21.13 -12.51 -5.21
CA ASN A 156 20.63 -12.93 -3.89
C ASN A 156 19.23 -13.55 -3.95
N PHE A 157 18.52 -13.37 -5.07
CA PHE A 157 17.13 -13.82 -5.26
C PHE A 157 17.01 -14.87 -6.37
N THR A 158 18.08 -15.62 -6.66
CA THR A 158 18.07 -16.77 -7.55
C THR A 158 17.53 -18.02 -6.85
N GLU A 159 17.10 -19.03 -7.61
CA GLU A 159 16.62 -20.31 -7.05
C GLU A 159 17.70 -21.06 -6.25
N SER A 160 18.96 -20.83 -6.55
CA SER A 160 20.12 -21.42 -5.86
C SER A 160 20.59 -20.59 -4.66
N ALA A 161 20.01 -19.42 -4.41
CA ALA A 161 20.43 -18.54 -3.33
C ALA A 161 20.04 -19.12 -1.95
N SER A 162 20.96 -19.02 -1.01
CA SER A 162 20.66 -19.40 0.38
C SER A 162 19.58 -18.47 0.98
N PHE A 163 18.75 -19.02 1.85
CA PHE A 163 17.78 -18.23 2.63
C PHE A 163 18.42 -17.00 3.30
N SER A 164 19.63 -17.17 3.87
CA SER A 164 20.36 -16.08 4.51
C SER A 164 20.73 -14.96 3.55
N SER A 165 21.13 -15.29 2.30
CA SER A 165 21.44 -14.28 1.29
C SER A 165 20.20 -13.53 0.81
N ALA A 166 19.09 -14.23 0.61
CA ALA A 166 17.81 -13.62 0.25
C ALA A 166 17.28 -12.71 1.37
N ALA A 167 17.37 -13.17 2.62
CA ALA A 167 16.97 -12.37 3.78
C ALA A 167 17.83 -11.10 3.95
N TRP A 168 19.15 -11.21 3.77
CA TRP A 168 20.06 -10.06 3.75
C TRP A 168 19.75 -9.10 2.61
N GLY A 169 19.59 -9.60 1.40
CA GLY A 169 19.23 -8.78 0.23
C GLY A 169 17.93 -8.03 0.46
N LEU A 170 16.91 -8.70 0.98
CA LEU A 170 15.62 -8.08 1.29
C LEU A 170 15.74 -7.02 2.40
N LEU A 171 16.51 -7.29 3.45
CA LEU A 171 16.76 -6.35 4.54
C LEU A 171 17.45 -5.08 4.02
N VAL A 172 18.47 -5.23 3.17
CA VAL A 172 19.16 -4.10 2.54
C VAL A 172 18.22 -3.29 1.66
N LEU A 173 17.36 -3.95 0.87
CA LEU A 173 16.34 -3.27 0.03
C LEU A 173 15.34 -2.50 0.89
N ILE A 174 14.79 -3.11 1.95
CA ILE A 174 13.82 -2.46 2.83
C ILE A 174 14.45 -1.29 3.59
N ALA A 175 15.64 -1.49 4.17
CA ALA A 175 16.35 -0.45 4.91
C ALA A 175 16.78 0.70 3.97
N GLY A 176 17.35 0.38 2.80
CA GLY A 176 17.75 1.36 1.80
C GLY A 176 16.56 2.12 1.21
N GLY A 177 15.47 1.42 0.89
CA GLY A 177 14.23 2.03 0.42
C GLY A 177 13.62 2.95 1.48
N GLY A 178 13.51 2.49 2.72
CA GLY A 178 13.03 3.30 3.83
C GLY A 178 13.89 4.55 4.05
N ALA A 179 15.21 4.38 4.14
CA ALA A 179 16.14 5.49 4.33
C ALA A 179 16.06 6.51 3.18
N SER A 180 16.00 6.05 1.93
CA SER A 180 15.87 6.92 0.75
C SER A 180 14.56 7.69 0.76
N TYR A 181 13.43 7.04 1.12
CA TYR A 181 12.14 7.71 1.24
C TYR A 181 12.16 8.81 2.30
N PHE A 182 12.66 8.51 3.50
CA PHE A 182 12.74 9.50 4.58
C PHE A 182 13.68 10.65 4.23
N ALA A 183 14.81 10.38 3.59
CA ALA A 183 15.73 11.41 3.10
C ALA A 183 15.03 12.31 2.06
N LEU A 184 14.43 11.74 1.02
CA LEU A 184 13.71 12.49 -0.02
C LEU A 184 12.54 13.29 0.56
N ALA A 185 11.77 12.72 1.50
CA ALA A 185 10.68 13.41 2.17
C ALA A 185 11.16 14.59 3.02
N HIS A 186 12.33 14.46 3.63
CA HIS A 186 12.95 15.57 4.37
C HIS A 186 13.42 16.70 3.45
N PHE A 187 14.18 16.37 2.40
CA PHE A 187 14.69 17.37 1.46
C PHE A 187 13.59 18.07 0.65
N SER A 188 12.51 17.35 0.31
CA SER A 188 11.36 17.94 -0.40
C SER A 188 10.45 18.80 0.50
N GLY A 189 10.69 18.81 1.82
CA GLY A 189 9.83 19.50 2.79
C GLY A 189 8.45 18.88 2.92
N ALA A 190 8.28 17.62 2.53
CA ALA A 190 7.03 16.89 2.70
C ALA A 190 6.76 16.59 4.19
N MET A 191 7.81 16.51 5.01
CA MET A 191 7.71 16.28 6.45
C MET A 191 8.88 16.94 7.20
N SER A 192 8.58 17.54 8.35
CA SER A 192 9.62 18.10 9.23
C SER A 192 10.19 17.05 10.18
N LEU A 193 11.46 17.20 10.57
CA LEU A 193 12.13 16.30 11.56
C LEU A 193 11.37 16.24 12.90
N ALA A 194 10.69 17.31 13.30
CA ALA A 194 9.88 17.35 14.51
C ALA A 194 8.64 16.43 14.39
N GLU A 195 8.01 16.39 13.21
CA GLU A 195 6.87 15.51 12.93
C GLU A 195 7.31 14.02 12.87
N MET A 196 8.50 13.74 12.35
CA MET A 196 9.08 12.38 12.34
C MET A 196 9.28 11.84 13.76
N ARG A 197 9.86 12.64 14.66
CA ARG A 197 10.03 12.26 16.07
C ARG A 197 8.70 12.03 16.80
N ALA A 198 7.65 12.73 16.44
CA ALA A 198 6.32 12.56 17.03
C ALA A 198 5.64 11.24 16.60
N VAL A 199 5.97 10.72 15.42
CA VAL A 199 5.44 9.42 14.92
C VAL A 199 6.14 8.25 15.62
N THR A 200 7.43 8.38 15.96
CA THR A 200 8.22 7.31 16.62
C THR A 200 7.94 7.21 18.12
N LYS A 201 7.35 8.24 18.75
CA LYS A 201 7.03 8.28 20.20
C LYS A 201 5.62 7.82 20.57
N ARG A 202 4.81 7.38 19.61
CA ARG A 202 3.48 6.79 19.81
C ARG A 202 3.49 5.31 19.46
#